data_57681ee5769693e32a003ebb42dbe9e5
#
_entry.id   57681ee5769693e32a003ebb42dbe9e5
#
_cell.length_a   1.000
_cell.length_b   1.000
_cell.length_c   1.000
_cell.angle_alpha   90.00
_cell.angle_beta   90.00
_cell.angle_gamma   90.00
#
_symmetry.space_group_name_H-M   'P 1'
#
loop_
_entity.id
_entity.type
_entity.pdbx_description
1 polymer ?
#
loop_
_entity_poly.entity_id
_entity_poly.type
_entity_poly.pdbx_seq_one_letter_code
_entity_poly.pdbx_strand_id
1 'polypeptide(L)'
;MFSDDPSKQSKKLHIKTIDGQDLKRLVEASLTWLRTNQQIVNALNVFPVPDGDTGTNMVLTMQAAYDEISNSGERNLGQMAHAVAHGALMGARGNSGVILSQLWRGFARALDSNPFLNAADLVSALSTARDTAYKGVVRPVEGTILTVAKDIALAAELSLKETDEPYQILENIVSAANESVQRTPELLPVLKDAGVVDSGGKGLFFILEGMVRFINGLSLETSLLSVQPLSSLNLENAIETIEPGQDYEVVIDFRPKSPLDLETFYGDLEQIGTSIQVGEGDGMYRLHIHVPTEKRYEPIDYTMSLGTITKVAIENLLAQMAELENPCGEGHPALAPVEPGQIAVVTVVPGLGLGRVFASLGVAAIVEGGQTMNPSTQEIIHAFENLPTDNIVILPNNKNIYMAATAAAELTVKKVAVVPSRTVPQGLAAMLRLVPDGDFESVVSDMTAALDEVESGEITTATRTVEIDGVQVEEGQVIALHNGKLVYSSPSLEDACLGFLKHAHADHFELITMFYGENLKKLEVDQIADKIRIHYPQQDLEIQEGCQPHYQFIISIE
;
A
#
# COMPACT_ATOMS: atom_id res chain seq x y z
N MET A 1 32.68 -23.00 33.17
CA MET A 1 32.10 -22.71 34.49
C MET A 1 31.40 -21.35 34.32
N PHE A 2 30.22 -21.36 33.68
CA PHE A 2 29.40 -20.19 33.51
C PHE A 2 28.36 -20.21 34.63
N SER A 3 28.42 -19.19 35.49
CA SER A 3 27.48 -19.01 36.57
C SER A 3 26.18 -18.46 36.00
N ASP A 4 25.14 -19.29 35.96
CA ASP A 4 23.77 -18.87 35.81
C ASP A 4 23.41 -17.91 36.97
N ASP A 5 23.18 -16.65 36.65
CA ASP A 5 22.63 -15.67 37.58
C ASP A 5 21.09 -15.78 37.56
N PRO A 6 20.47 -16.29 38.63
CA PRO A 6 19.02 -16.52 38.70
C PRO A 6 18.18 -15.23 38.87
N SER A 7 18.82 -14.05 38.83
CA SER A 7 18.15 -12.79 39.15
C SER A 7 17.52 -12.06 37.93
N LYS A 8 17.63 -12.65 36.72
CA LYS A 8 16.97 -12.13 35.50
C LYS A 8 15.70 -12.88 35.11
N GLN A 9 14.93 -13.39 36.06
CA GLN A 9 13.54 -13.67 35.80
C GLN A 9 12.79 -12.35 35.71
N SER A 10 12.43 -11.93 34.48
CA SER A 10 11.53 -10.81 34.25
C SER A 10 10.27 -11.05 35.08
N LYS A 11 9.99 -10.17 36.03
CA LYS A 11 8.70 -10.14 36.73
C LYS A 11 7.63 -9.95 35.65
N LYS A 12 6.90 -11.03 35.27
CA LYS A 12 5.64 -10.89 34.55
C LYS A 12 4.79 -9.93 35.38
N LEU A 13 4.53 -8.74 34.86
CA LEU A 13 3.62 -7.78 35.47
C LEU A 13 2.21 -8.40 35.41
N HIS A 14 1.68 -8.88 36.54
CA HIS A 14 0.28 -9.24 36.68
C HIS A 14 -0.58 -7.96 36.69
N ILE A 15 -0.81 -7.38 35.51
CA ILE A 15 -1.65 -6.19 35.36
C ILE A 15 -3.04 -6.65 34.96
N LYS A 16 -4.00 -6.54 35.87
CA LYS A 16 -5.41 -6.95 35.65
C LYS A 16 -6.20 -5.95 34.81
N THR A 17 -5.67 -4.77 34.57
CA THR A 17 -6.34 -3.72 33.81
C THR A 17 -5.34 -2.91 33.00
N ILE A 18 -5.75 -2.46 31.82
CA ILE A 18 -5.01 -1.62 30.89
C ILE A 18 -5.67 -0.23 30.91
N ASP A 19 -4.89 0.84 31.13
CA ASP A 19 -5.38 2.22 31.01
C ASP A 19 -5.05 2.84 29.65
N GLY A 20 -5.46 4.11 29.43
CA GLY A 20 -5.20 4.81 28.17
C GLY A 20 -3.70 4.98 27.86
N GLN A 21 -2.84 5.15 28.87
CA GLN A 21 -1.40 5.27 28.65
C GLN A 21 -0.74 3.91 28.34
N ASP A 22 -1.29 2.83 28.86
CA ASP A 22 -0.86 1.49 28.49
C ASP A 22 -1.25 1.18 27.04
N LEU A 23 -2.49 1.57 26.62
CA LEU A 23 -2.93 1.43 25.22
C LEU A 23 -2.02 2.22 24.28
N LYS A 24 -1.65 3.45 24.62
CA LYS A 24 -0.72 4.27 23.84
C LYS A 24 0.61 3.53 23.59
N ARG A 25 1.20 2.93 24.65
CA ARG A 25 2.45 2.15 24.51
C ARG A 25 2.27 0.91 23.65
N LEU A 26 1.11 0.24 23.75
CA LEU A 26 0.80 -0.93 22.92
C LEU A 26 0.66 -0.55 21.44
N VAL A 27 0.03 0.60 21.14
CA VAL A 27 -0.09 1.11 19.76
C VAL A 27 1.28 1.48 19.20
N GLU A 28 2.13 2.15 19.98
CA GLU A 28 3.51 2.48 19.59
C GLU A 28 4.33 1.22 19.28
N ALA A 29 4.24 0.21 20.14
CA ALA A 29 4.92 -1.06 19.95
C ALA A 29 4.42 -1.81 18.70
N SER A 30 3.11 -1.77 18.46
CA SER A 30 2.48 -2.34 17.26
C SER A 30 2.99 -1.70 15.99
N LEU A 31 3.05 -0.36 15.97
CA LEU A 31 3.55 0.42 14.84
C LEU A 31 5.03 0.10 14.58
N THR A 32 5.86 0.12 15.62
CA THR A 32 7.29 -0.17 15.51
C THR A 32 7.53 -1.57 14.94
N TRP A 33 6.82 -2.59 15.46
CA TRP A 33 6.98 -3.96 14.99
C TRP A 33 6.42 -4.19 13.58
N LEU A 34 5.30 -3.55 13.24
CA LEU A 34 4.75 -3.60 11.89
C LEU A 34 5.71 -2.95 10.88
N ARG A 35 6.31 -1.80 11.23
CA ARG A 35 7.30 -1.11 10.39
C ARG A 35 8.54 -1.97 10.17
N THR A 36 9.08 -2.60 11.22
CA THR A 36 10.20 -3.55 11.13
C THR A 36 9.91 -4.71 10.15
N ASN A 37 8.63 -5.10 10.01
CA ASN A 37 8.21 -6.21 9.16
C ASN A 37 7.45 -5.76 7.90
N GLN A 38 7.48 -4.47 7.56
CA GLN A 38 6.72 -3.88 6.44
C GLN A 38 7.00 -4.60 5.12
N GLN A 39 8.27 -4.81 4.80
CA GLN A 39 8.68 -5.45 3.55
C GLN A 39 8.19 -6.91 3.44
N ILE A 40 8.14 -7.63 4.55
CA ILE A 40 7.57 -8.99 4.56
C ILE A 40 6.08 -8.93 4.18
N VAL A 41 5.33 -7.96 4.71
CA VAL A 41 3.91 -7.79 4.39
C VAL A 41 3.73 -7.38 2.94
N ASN A 42 4.55 -6.47 2.43
CA ASN A 42 4.52 -6.05 1.02
C ASN A 42 4.79 -7.22 0.07
N ALA A 43 5.80 -8.05 0.37
CA ALA A 43 6.14 -9.21 -0.45
C ALA A 43 5.04 -10.28 -0.52
N LEU A 44 4.14 -10.34 0.45
CA LEU A 44 3.00 -11.26 0.48
C LEU A 44 1.78 -10.74 -0.29
N ASN A 45 1.78 -9.49 -0.72
CA ASN A 45 0.62 -8.87 -1.35
C ASN A 45 0.39 -9.41 -2.77
N VAL A 46 -0.65 -10.24 -2.93
CA VAL A 46 -1.11 -10.79 -4.22
C VAL A 46 -2.61 -10.59 -4.45
N PHE A 47 -3.35 -10.16 -3.43
CA PHE A 47 -4.81 -10.02 -3.48
C PHE A 47 -5.25 -8.75 -2.73
N PRO A 48 -6.23 -7.96 -3.23
CA PRO A 48 -6.93 -8.14 -4.52
C PRO A 48 -6.08 -7.74 -5.74
N VAL A 49 -4.97 -7.04 -5.53
CA VAL A 49 -4.01 -6.58 -6.54
C VAL A 49 -2.60 -6.86 -6.05
N PRO A 50 -1.70 -7.37 -6.88
CA PRO A 50 -0.32 -7.64 -6.50
C PRO A 50 0.58 -6.38 -6.63
N ASP A 51 0.21 -5.28 -5.96
CA ASP A 51 0.91 -3.99 -6.01
C ASP A 51 2.01 -3.82 -4.96
N GLY A 52 2.12 -4.77 -4.01
CA GLY A 52 3.20 -4.79 -3.03
C GLY A 52 3.13 -3.69 -1.97
N ASP A 53 2.00 -3.03 -1.79
CA ASP A 53 1.85 -1.84 -0.93
C ASP A 53 1.10 -2.08 0.41
N THR A 54 0.61 -3.30 0.64
CA THR A 54 -0.20 -3.62 1.84
C THR A 54 0.50 -3.23 3.14
N GLY A 55 1.78 -3.56 3.29
CA GLY A 55 2.56 -3.21 4.49
C GLY A 55 2.71 -1.71 4.64
N THR A 56 3.00 -1.00 3.57
CA THR A 56 3.12 0.46 3.51
C THR A 56 1.79 1.11 3.94
N ASN A 57 0.68 0.71 3.35
CA ASN A 57 -0.64 1.23 3.69
C ASN A 57 -1.01 0.99 5.17
N MET A 58 -0.72 -0.19 5.71
CA MET A 58 -0.98 -0.51 7.11
C MET A 58 -0.07 0.28 8.06
N VAL A 59 1.22 0.45 7.73
CA VAL A 59 2.16 1.26 8.52
C VAL A 59 1.72 2.72 8.55
N LEU A 60 1.38 3.32 7.42
CA LEU A 60 0.92 4.72 7.35
C LEU A 60 -0.40 4.92 8.12
N THR A 61 -1.31 3.97 8.05
CA THR A 61 -2.56 3.99 8.83
C THR A 61 -2.29 3.93 10.34
N MET A 62 -1.39 3.04 10.79
CA MET A 62 -1.00 2.95 12.20
C MET A 62 -0.16 4.14 12.64
N GLN A 63 0.64 4.74 11.76
CA GLN A 63 1.38 5.97 12.05
C GLN A 63 0.41 7.12 12.36
N ALA A 64 -0.59 7.34 11.51
CA ALA A 64 -1.61 8.36 11.75
C ALA A 64 -2.39 8.12 13.06
N ALA A 65 -2.69 6.85 13.37
CA ALA A 65 -3.30 6.47 14.64
C ALA A 65 -2.42 6.83 15.85
N TYR A 66 -1.11 6.60 15.76
CA TYR A 66 -0.17 6.94 16.81
C TYR A 66 0.07 8.45 16.92
N ASP A 67 0.17 9.16 15.81
CA ASP A 67 0.40 10.61 15.79
C ASP A 67 -0.72 11.37 16.52
N GLU A 68 -1.98 10.92 16.37
CA GLU A 68 -3.14 11.49 17.08
C GLU A 68 -3.00 11.40 18.60
N ILE A 69 -2.36 10.35 19.11
CA ILE A 69 -2.23 10.10 20.55
C ILE A 69 -0.84 10.39 21.12
N SER A 70 0.17 10.62 20.28
CA SER A 70 1.59 10.71 20.67
C SER A 70 1.86 11.70 21.80
N ASN A 71 1.20 12.86 21.77
CA ASN A 71 1.31 13.91 22.78
C ASN A 71 0.20 13.87 23.84
N SER A 72 -0.73 12.89 23.79
CA SER A 72 -1.85 12.80 24.71
C SER A 72 -1.43 12.27 26.08
N GLY A 73 -1.84 12.95 27.15
CA GLY A 73 -1.74 12.51 28.53
C GLY A 73 -3.00 11.77 29.03
N GLU A 74 -3.97 11.47 28.16
CA GLU A 74 -5.24 10.85 28.51
C GLU A 74 -5.04 9.47 29.16
N ARG A 75 -5.74 9.22 30.26
CA ARG A 75 -5.71 7.95 30.98
C ARG A 75 -7.01 7.15 30.85
N ASN A 76 -8.10 7.81 30.45
CA ASN A 76 -9.33 7.10 30.17
C ASN A 76 -9.15 6.25 28.90
N LEU A 77 -9.34 4.94 29.04
CA LEU A 77 -9.12 3.99 27.95
C LEU A 77 -10.03 4.25 26.75
N GLY A 78 -11.33 4.45 26.99
CA GLY A 78 -12.30 4.69 25.92
C GLY A 78 -11.96 5.93 25.11
N GLN A 79 -11.63 7.05 25.79
CA GLN A 79 -11.21 8.28 25.10
C GLN A 79 -9.92 8.09 24.30
N MET A 80 -8.94 7.38 24.85
CA MET A 80 -7.70 7.03 24.13
C MET A 80 -7.99 6.14 22.91
N ALA A 81 -8.83 5.12 23.06
CA ALA A 81 -9.21 4.21 21.98
C ALA A 81 -9.95 4.95 20.84
N HIS A 82 -10.80 5.92 21.17
CA HIS A 82 -11.45 6.78 20.17
C HIS A 82 -10.46 7.65 19.42
N ALA A 83 -9.46 8.23 20.09
CA ALA A 83 -8.41 8.99 19.42
C ALA A 83 -7.59 8.10 18.46
N VAL A 84 -7.20 6.90 18.89
CA VAL A 84 -6.54 5.90 18.01
C VAL A 84 -7.41 5.59 16.79
N ALA A 85 -8.70 5.30 16.98
CA ALA A 85 -9.62 4.99 15.90
C ALA A 85 -9.83 6.17 14.94
N HIS A 86 -9.89 7.40 15.46
CA HIS A 86 -9.99 8.62 14.67
C HIS A 86 -8.74 8.79 13.80
N GLY A 87 -7.54 8.73 14.37
CA GLY A 87 -6.29 8.84 13.62
C GLY A 87 -6.15 7.73 12.56
N ALA A 88 -6.49 6.48 12.92
CA ALA A 88 -6.49 5.37 11.96
C ALA A 88 -7.45 5.59 10.79
N LEU A 89 -8.65 6.14 11.06
CA LEU A 89 -9.66 6.40 10.03
C LEU A 89 -9.23 7.53 9.09
N MET A 90 -8.70 8.62 9.66
CA MET A 90 -8.25 9.77 8.87
C MET A 90 -7.02 9.45 8.02
N GLY A 91 -6.10 8.62 8.54
CA GLY A 91 -4.91 8.17 7.85
C GLY A 91 -5.08 6.86 7.04
N ALA A 92 -6.30 6.33 6.94
CA ALA A 92 -6.55 5.05 6.26
C ALA A 92 -6.16 5.12 4.77
N ARG A 93 -5.28 4.20 4.34
CA ARG A 93 -4.81 4.11 2.96
C ARG A 93 -5.07 2.72 2.39
N GLY A 94 -5.50 2.65 1.13
CA GLY A 94 -5.82 1.41 0.46
C GLY A 94 -6.87 0.56 1.18
N ASN A 95 -7.19 -0.61 0.65
CA ASN A 95 -8.18 -1.51 1.25
C ASN A 95 -7.75 -2.00 2.65
N SER A 96 -6.46 -2.33 2.81
CA SER A 96 -5.93 -2.88 4.07
C SER A 96 -5.96 -1.85 5.19
N GLY A 97 -5.62 -0.59 4.90
CA GLY A 97 -5.69 0.50 5.88
C GLY A 97 -7.12 0.84 6.27
N VAL A 98 -8.06 0.86 5.30
CA VAL A 98 -9.48 1.09 5.61
C VAL A 98 -10.04 -0.03 6.49
N ILE A 99 -9.77 -1.31 6.18
CA ILE A 99 -10.23 -2.42 7.03
C ILE A 99 -9.61 -2.33 8.43
N LEU A 100 -8.31 -2.01 8.54
CA LEU A 100 -7.64 -1.82 9.82
C LEU A 100 -8.27 -0.67 10.63
N SER A 101 -8.64 0.43 9.98
CA SER A 101 -9.35 1.54 10.64
C SER A 101 -10.73 1.13 11.16
N GLN A 102 -11.45 0.27 10.44
CA GLN A 102 -12.74 -0.26 10.91
C GLN A 102 -12.56 -1.22 12.10
N LEU A 103 -11.47 -1.98 12.16
CA LEU A 103 -11.14 -2.79 13.34
C LEU A 103 -10.92 -1.89 14.56
N TRP A 104 -10.13 -0.82 14.44
CA TRP A 104 -9.93 0.15 15.52
C TRP A 104 -11.22 0.86 15.92
N ARG A 105 -12.06 1.23 14.95
CA ARG A 105 -13.36 1.87 15.20
C ARG A 105 -14.30 0.96 16.00
N GLY A 106 -14.38 -0.33 15.64
CA GLY A 106 -15.17 -1.31 16.37
C GLY A 106 -14.64 -1.55 17.79
N PHE A 107 -13.31 -1.62 17.93
CA PHE A 107 -12.65 -1.76 19.22
C PHE A 107 -12.97 -0.58 20.14
N ALA A 108 -12.82 0.66 19.66
CA ALA A 108 -13.11 1.87 20.42
C ALA A 108 -14.59 1.96 20.84
N ARG A 109 -15.52 1.65 19.92
CA ARG A 109 -16.98 1.67 20.21
C ARG A 109 -17.36 0.77 21.36
N ALA A 110 -16.74 -0.39 21.50
CA ALA A 110 -17.03 -1.31 22.61
C ALA A 110 -16.53 -0.77 23.96
N LEU A 111 -15.67 0.24 23.96
CA LEU A 111 -14.99 0.79 25.14
C LEU A 111 -15.45 2.20 25.53
N ASP A 112 -16.50 2.73 24.89
CA ASP A 112 -16.99 4.12 25.05
C ASP A 112 -17.05 4.63 26.50
N SER A 113 -17.43 3.78 27.42
CA SER A 113 -17.65 4.15 28.82
C SER A 113 -16.59 3.61 29.79
N ASN A 114 -15.56 2.93 29.28
CA ASN A 114 -14.62 2.18 30.08
C ASN A 114 -13.35 2.99 30.37
N PRO A 115 -13.08 3.37 31.63
CA PRO A 115 -11.82 4.02 31.98
C PRO A 115 -10.61 3.07 31.92
N PHE A 116 -10.85 1.75 32.05
CA PHE A 116 -9.85 0.68 32.03
C PHE A 116 -10.38 -0.52 31.24
N LEU A 117 -9.48 -1.31 30.66
CA LEU A 117 -9.77 -2.56 29.98
C LEU A 117 -9.52 -3.74 30.92
N ASN A 118 -10.52 -4.57 31.16
CA ASN A 118 -10.39 -5.90 31.74
C ASN A 118 -10.50 -6.98 30.66
N ALA A 119 -10.37 -8.25 31.05
CA ALA A 119 -10.42 -9.38 30.11
C ALA A 119 -11.75 -9.48 29.34
N ALA A 120 -12.87 -9.26 30.00
CA ALA A 120 -14.20 -9.32 29.37
C ALA A 120 -14.40 -8.16 28.38
N ASP A 121 -13.94 -6.96 28.72
CA ASP A 121 -13.99 -5.79 27.84
C ASP A 121 -13.11 -6.00 26.61
N LEU A 122 -11.92 -6.60 26.75
CA LEU A 122 -11.04 -6.93 25.64
C LEU A 122 -11.73 -7.87 24.64
N VAL A 123 -12.36 -8.93 25.13
CA VAL A 123 -13.07 -9.91 24.29
C VAL A 123 -14.25 -9.25 23.57
N SER A 124 -15.03 -8.44 24.29
CA SER A 124 -16.15 -7.67 23.70
C SER A 124 -15.65 -6.71 22.62
N ALA A 125 -14.53 -6.02 22.88
CA ALA A 125 -13.94 -5.08 21.94
C ALA A 125 -13.43 -5.76 20.66
N LEU A 126 -12.78 -6.92 20.77
CA LEU A 126 -12.33 -7.71 19.61
C LEU A 126 -13.51 -8.25 18.79
N SER A 127 -14.58 -8.71 19.45
CA SER A 127 -15.79 -9.17 18.76
C SER A 127 -16.48 -8.02 18.02
N THR A 128 -16.58 -6.84 18.64
CA THR A 128 -17.15 -5.65 18.01
C THR A 128 -16.27 -5.12 16.87
N ALA A 129 -14.94 -5.21 17.02
CA ALA A 129 -13.97 -4.86 15.97
C ALA A 129 -14.19 -5.72 14.71
N ARG A 130 -14.25 -7.05 14.88
CA ARG A 130 -14.59 -8.00 13.80
C ARG A 130 -15.89 -7.61 13.11
N ASP A 131 -16.96 -7.44 13.86
CA ASP A 131 -18.30 -7.17 13.30
C ASP A 131 -18.33 -5.84 12.54
N THR A 132 -17.60 -4.82 13.03
CA THR A 132 -17.50 -3.52 12.37
C THR A 132 -16.73 -3.63 11.07
N ALA A 133 -15.61 -4.36 11.04
CA ALA A 133 -14.82 -4.57 9.84
C ALA A 133 -15.61 -5.33 8.75
N TYR A 134 -16.33 -6.40 9.12
CA TYR A 134 -17.17 -7.14 8.16
C TYR A 134 -18.30 -6.28 7.58
N LYS A 135 -18.89 -5.38 8.37
CA LYS A 135 -19.93 -4.45 7.89
C LYS A 135 -19.36 -3.33 7.01
N GLY A 136 -18.12 -2.95 7.24
CA GLY A 136 -17.44 -1.89 6.46
C GLY A 136 -16.97 -2.35 5.07
N VAL A 137 -17.11 -3.64 4.74
CA VAL A 137 -16.71 -4.20 3.44
C VAL A 137 -17.93 -4.65 2.67
N VAL A 138 -18.15 -4.11 1.48
CA VAL A 138 -19.34 -4.41 0.64
C VAL A 138 -19.43 -5.91 0.28
N ARG A 139 -18.28 -6.56 0.02
CA ARG A 139 -18.17 -7.98 -0.29
C ARG A 139 -17.03 -8.59 0.52
N PRO A 140 -17.28 -9.03 1.76
CA PRO A 140 -16.27 -9.70 2.58
C PRO A 140 -15.78 -10.98 1.90
N VAL A 141 -14.45 -11.16 1.86
CA VAL A 141 -13.80 -12.35 1.29
C VAL A 141 -13.10 -13.12 2.40
N GLU A 142 -13.40 -14.40 2.52
CA GLU A 142 -12.72 -15.30 3.47
C GLU A 142 -11.29 -15.62 2.95
N GLY A 143 -10.39 -15.93 3.89
CA GLY A 143 -8.96 -16.10 3.59
C GLY A 143 -8.19 -14.77 3.55
N THR A 144 -8.75 -13.70 4.15
CA THR A 144 -8.15 -12.37 4.23
C THR A 144 -8.00 -11.90 5.68
N ILE A 145 -7.53 -10.67 5.89
CA ILE A 145 -7.48 -9.99 7.20
C ILE A 145 -8.81 -10.12 7.99
N LEU A 146 -9.95 -10.18 7.30
CA LEU A 146 -11.27 -10.37 7.93
C LEU A 146 -11.39 -11.74 8.61
N THR A 147 -10.92 -12.80 7.95
CA THR A 147 -10.87 -14.15 8.53
C THR A 147 -9.96 -14.18 9.77
N VAL A 148 -8.79 -13.55 9.68
CA VAL A 148 -7.86 -13.48 10.81
C VAL A 148 -8.50 -12.73 11.98
N ALA A 149 -9.17 -11.61 11.75
CA ALA A 149 -9.89 -10.86 12.78
C ALA A 149 -11.03 -11.69 13.42
N LYS A 150 -11.73 -12.50 12.62
CA LYS A 150 -12.77 -13.42 13.12
C LYS A 150 -12.20 -14.50 14.04
N ASP A 151 -11.11 -15.11 13.64
CA ASP A 151 -10.45 -16.18 14.41
C ASP A 151 -9.83 -15.64 15.71
N ILE A 152 -9.26 -14.43 15.67
CA ILE A 152 -8.78 -13.69 16.86
C ILE A 152 -9.91 -13.49 17.87
N ALA A 153 -11.08 -12.99 17.43
CA ALA A 153 -12.21 -12.76 18.30
C ALA A 153 -12.72 -14.07 18.94
N LEU A 154 -12.80 -15.14 18.15
CA LEU A 154 -13.18 -16.47 18.65
C LEU A 154 -12.17 -17.02 19.67
N ALA A 155 -10.87 -16.89 19.39
CA ALA A 155 -9.82 -17.32 20.30
C ALA A 155 -9.87 -16.53 21.62
N ALA A 156 -10.16 -15.24 21.57
CA ALA A 156 -10.35 -14.41 22.75
C ALA A 156 -11.54 -14.88 23.61
N GLU A 157 -12.68 -15.20 22.97
CA GLU A 157 -13.85 -15.75 23.65
C GLU A 157 -13.56 -17.11 24.35
N LEU A 158 -12.73 -17.94 23.74
CA LEU A 158 -12.29 -19.19 24.34
C LEU A 158 -11.33 -18.96 25.50
N SER A 159 -10.36 -18.06 25.33
CA SER A 159 -9.38 -17.72 26.35
C SER A 159 -10.01 -17.12 27.62
N LEU A 160 -11.08 -16.36 27.48
CA LEU A 160 -11.81 -15.78 28.64
C LEU A 160 -12.39 -16.85 29.58
N LYS A 161 -12.59 -18.08 29.09
CA LYS A 161 -13.05 -19.21 29.94
C LYS A 161 -11.92 -19.78 30.82
N GLU A 162 -10.68 -19.50 30.46
CA GLU A 162 -9.48 -20.05 31.09
C GLU A 162 -8.73 -19.03 31.95
N THR A 163 -8.84 -17.71 31.60
CA THR A 163 -8.12 -16.64 32.29
C THR A 163 -8.93 -15.35 32.34
N ASP A 164 -8.73 -14.56 33.42
CA ASP A 164 -9.26 -13.20 33.59
C ASP A 164 -8.17 -12.12 33.39
N GLU A 165 -7.00 -12.52 32.87
CA GLU A 165 -5.88 -11.60 32.63
C GLU A 165 -5.83 -11.13 31.17
N PRO A 166 -6.00 -9.83 30.87
CA PRO A 166 -6.03 -9.31 29.49
C PRO A 166 -4.76 -9.64 28.70
N TYR A 167 -3.58 -9.58 29.34
CA TYR A 167 -2.32 -9.88 28.68
C TYR A 167 -2.17 -11.36 28.30
N GLN A 168 -2.70 -12.27 29.11
CA GLN A 168 -2.71 -13.69 28.76
C GLN A 168 -3.63 -13.96 27.57
N ILE A 169 -4.76 -13.25 27.48
CA ILE A 169 -5.65 -13.32 26.32
C ILE A 169 -4.92 -12.80 25.07
N LEU A 170 -4.17 -11.68 25.17
CA LEU A 170 -3.36 -11.16 24.08
C LEU A 170 -2.32 -12.18 23.60
N GLU A 171 -1.61 -12.87 24.49
CA GLU A 171 -0.67 -13.93 24.11
C GLU A 171 -1.37 -15.07 23.35
N ASN A 172 -2.55 -15.51 23.82
CA ASN A 172 -3.30 -16.60 23.19
C ASN A 172 -3.83 -16.21 21.79
N ILE A 173 -4.32 -14.99 21.61
CA ILE A 173 -4.81 -14.54 20.31
C ILE A 173 -3.70 -14.33 19.28
N VAL A 174 -2.48 -13.99 19.68
CA VAL A 174 -1.34 -13.94 18.75
C VAL A 174 -1.04 -15.31 18.15
N SER A 175 -1.09 -16.37 18.98
CA SER A 175 -0.95 -17.75 18.47
C SER A 175 -2.04 -18.11 17.47
N ALA A 176 -3.29 -17.80 17.81
CA ALA A 176 -4.44 -18.05 16.95
C ALA A 176 -4.39 -17.22 15.65
N ALA A 177 -3.93 -15.96 15.73
CA ALA A 177 -3.73 -15.11 14.58
C ALA A 177 -2.70 -15.71 13.60
N ASN A 178 -1.56 -16.21 14.12
CA ASN A 178 -0.56 -16.86 13.27
C ASN A 178 -1.11 -18.14 12.61
N GLU A 179 -1.82 -18.98 13.34
CA GLU A 179 -2.46 -20.18 12.79
C GLU A 179 -3.51 -19.83 11.73
N SER A 180 -4.30 -18.77 11.95
CA SER A 180 -5.29 -18.29 10.99
C SER A 180 -4.60 -17.78 9.71
N VAL A 181 -3.53 -16.99 9.83
CA VAL A 181 -2.74 -16.52 8.69
C VAL A 181 -2.23 -17.70 7.85
N GLN A 182 -1.68 -18.76 8.48
CA GLN A 182 -1.19 -19.93 7.75
C GLN A 182 -2.29 -20.70 6.99
N ARG A 183 -3.55 -20.57 7.40
CA ARG A 183 -4.70 -21.23 6.75
C ARG A 183 -5.34 -20.39 5.65
N THR A 184 -4.97 -19.12 5.49
CA THR A 184 -5.55 -18.25 4.46
C THR A 184 -5.47 -18.83 3.03
N PRO A 185 -4.39 -19.53 2.60
CA PRO A 185 -4.33 -20.16 1.29
C PRO A 185 -5.34 -21.31 1.08
N GLU A 186 -5.83 -21.91 2.16
CA GLU A 186 -6.85 -22.96 2.06
C GLU A 186 -8.24 -22.39 1.76
N LEU A 187 -8.45 -21.10 2.08
CA LEU A 187 -9.72 -20.40 1.94
C LEU A 187 -9.79 -19.53 0.68
N LEU A 188 -8.65 -19.03 0.21
CA LEU A 188 -8.56 -18.13 -0.94
C LEU A 188 -7.60 -18.70 -1.99
N PRO A 189 -8.13 -19.25 -3.13
CA PRO A 189 -7.33 -19.97 -4.13
C PRO A 189 -6.15 -19.18 -4.68
N VAL A 190 -6.30 -17.87 -4.93
CA VAL A 190 -5.22 -17.02 -5.46
C VAL A 190 -3.98 -16.99 -4.54
N LEU A 191 -4.17 -17.08 -3.22
CA LEU A 191 -3.05 -17.18 -2.26
C LEU A 191 -2.35 -18.53 -2.36
N LYS A 192 -3.14 -19.59 -2.54
CA LYS A 192 -2.62 -20.95 -2.71
C LYS A 192 -1.80 -21.08 -4.00
N ASP A 193 -2.32 -20.53 -5.09
CA ASP A 193 -1.68 -20.58 -6.40
C ASP A 193 -0.37 -19.75 -6.40
N ALA A 194 -0.35 -18.64 -5.68
CA ALA A 194 0.85 -17.82 -5.48
C ALA A 194 1.81 -18.37 -4.40
N GLY A 195 1.42 -19.41 -3.63
CA GLY A 195 2.24 -19.98 -2.57
C GLY A 195 2.50 -19.06 -1.37
N VAL A 196 1.61 -18.08 -1.13
CA VAL A 196 1.74 -17.08 -0.08
C VAL A 196 0.54 -17.09 0.87
N VAL A 197 0.69 -16.44 2.03
CA VAL A 197 -0.41 -16.16 2.96
C VAL A 197 -0.97 -14.75 2.73
N ASP A 198 -2.15 -14.45 3.30
CA ASP A 198 -2.74 -13.11 3.18
C ASP A 198 -1.88 -12.03 3.84
N SER A 199 -1.52 -11.02 3.06
CA SER A 199 -0.66 -9.90 3.48
C SER A 199 -1.31 -9.06 4.58
N GLY A 200 -2.59 -8.70 4.44
CA GLY A 200 -3.34 -7.93 5.43
C GLY A 200 -3.47 -8.68 6.76
N GLY A 201 -3.78 -9.97 6.71
CA GLY A 201 -3.81 -10.84 7.89
C GLY A 201 -2.45 -10.96 8.56
N LYS A 202 -1.37 -11.06 7.76
CA LYS A 202 0.00 -11.06 8.29
C LYS A 202 0.37 -9.74 8.96
N GLY A 203 -0.04 -8.62 8.39
CA GLY A 203 0.10 -7.30 9.02
C GLY A 203 -0.65 -7.19 10.34
N LEU A 204 -1.90 -7.69 10.42
CA LEU A 204 -2.68 -7.73 11.67
C LEU A 204 -2.00 -8.62 12.73
N PHE A 205 -1.42 -9.75 12.32
CA PHE A 205 -0.60 -10.59 13.21
C PHE A 205 0.58 -9.80 13.77
N PHE A 206 1.34 -9.07 12.95
CA PHE A 206 2.48 -8.26 13.42
C PHE A 206 2.06 -7.13 14.36
N ILE A 207 0.91 -6.51 14.16
CA ILE A 207 0.35 -5.52 15.09
C ILE A 207 0.17 -6.13 16.48
N LEU A 208 -0.48 -7.29 16.58
CA LEU A 208 -0.71 -7.98 17.85
C LEU A 208 0.57 -8.55 18.45
N GLU A 209 1.46 -9.11 17.63
CA GLU A 209 2.75 -9.60 18.06
C GLU A 209 3.61 -8.48 18.66
N GLY A 210 3.59 -7.28 18.08
CA GLY A 210 4.26 -6.09 18.62
C GLY A 210 3.81 -5.74 20.03
N MET A 211 2.51 -5.81 20.31
CA MET A 211 1.97 -5.63 21.66
C MET A 211 2.53 -6.66 22.64
N VAL A 212 2.49 -7.94 22.28
CA VAL A 212 2.97 -9.04 23.14
C VAL A 212 4.48 -8.99 23.33
N ARG A 213 5.24 -8.63 22.30
CA ARG A 213 6.70 -8.42 22.42
C ARG A 213 7.04 -7.33 23.42
N PHE A 214 6.33 -6.21 23.36
CA PHE A 214 6.50 -5.10 24.31
C PHE A 214 6.19 -5.53 25.74
N ILE A 215 5.06 -6.22 25.97
CA ILE A 215 4.66 -6.72 27.29
C ILE A 215 5.71 -7.66 27.87
N ASN A 216 6.33 -8.50 27.05
CA ASN A 216 7.35 -9.46 27.45
C ASN A 216 8.78 -8.86 27.46
N GLY A 217 8.94 -7.55 27.17
CA GLY A 217 10.25 -6.88 27.17
C GLY A 217 11.18 -7.37 26.06
N LEU A 218 10.62 -7.90 24.96
CA LEU A 218 11.37 -8.34 23.79
C LEU A 218 11.66 -7.14 22.87
N SER A 219 12.79 -7.19 22.14
CA SER A 219 13.15 -6.15 21.18
C SER A 219 12.09 -6.00 20.07
N LEU A 220 11.81 -4.75 19.67
CA LEU A 220 10.94 -4.38 18.56
C LEU A 220 11.75 -3.94 17.32
N GLU A 221 13.05 -3.70 17.48
CA GLU A 221 13.94 -3.21 16.43
C GLU A 221 14.74 -4.32 15.76
N THR A 222 14.88 -5.45 16.40
CA THR A 222 15.43 -6.65 15.79
C THR A 222 14.28 -7.44 15.16
N SER A 223 14.04 -7.23 13.86
CA SER A 223 13.58 -8.35 13.05
C SER A 223 14.56 -9.49 13.37
N LEU A 224 14.08 -10.70 13.59
CA LEU A 224 14.93 -11.88 13.54
C LEU A 224 15.77 -11.67 12.29
N LEU A 225 17.12 -11.52 12.44
CA LEU A 225 18.06 -11.28 11.35
C LEU A 225 17.79 -12.32 10.25
N SER A 226 16.73 -12.12 9.51
CA SER A 226 16.36 -12.97 8.40
C SER A 226 16.98 -12.31 7.18
N VAL A 227 18.14 -12.81 6.83
CA VAL A 227 18.68 -12.63 5.49
C VAL A 227 17.55 -12.98 4.52
N GLN A 228 17.08 -12.00 3.77
CA GLN A 228 16.01 -12.22 2.82
C GLN A 228 16.55 -12.97 1.61
N PRO A 229 15.77 -13.83 0.94
CA PRO A 229 16.17 -14.39 -0.34
C PRO A 229 16.46 -13.25 -1.32
N LEU A 230 17.52 -13.36 -2.12
CA LEU A 230 17.93 -12.39 -3.14
C LEU A 230 16.76 -11.99 -4.09
N SER A 231 15.82 -12.92 -4.32
CA SER A 231 14.63 -12.71 -5.14
C SER A 231 13.57 -11.77 -4.53
N SER A 232 13.68 -11.43 -3.24
CA SER A 232 12.72 -10.56 -2.54
C SER A 232 13.21 -9.13 -2.33
N LEU A 233 14.44 -8.80 -2.77
CA LEU A 233 14.98 -7.45 -2.71
C LEU A 233 14.50 -6.65 -3.94
N ASN A 234 13.38 -5.97 -3.81
CA ASN A 234 12.97 -4.92 -4.74
C ASN A 234 13.75 -3.65 -4.42
N LEU A 235 14.86 -3.43 -5.14
CA LEU A 235 15.75 -2.30 -4.97
C LEU A 235 15.19 -0.97 -5.52
N GLU A 236 14.12 -1.02 -6.32
CA GLU A 236 13.55 0.15 -6.99
C GLU A 236 12.69 1.04 -6.07
N ASN A 237 12.26 0.55 -4.90
CA ASN A 237 11.41 1.32 -3.97
C ASN A 237 12.18 2.00 -2.81
N ALA A 238 13.52 2.03 -2.87
CA ALA A 238 14.34 2.66 -1.83
C ALA A 238 14.43 4.20 -1.94
N ILE A 239 13.72 4.81 -2.89
CA ILE A 239 13.78 6.27 -3.14
C ILE A 239 12.95 7.08 -2.10
N GLU A 240 12.17 6.44 -1.24
CA GLU A 240 11.14 7.14 -0.44
C GLU A 240 11.64 7.98 0.75
N THR A 241 12.87 7.86 1.22
CA THR A 241 13.42 8.81 2.20
C THR A 241 14.93 8.83 2.15
N ILE A 242 15.50 9.69 1.31
CA ILE A 242 16.93 10.01 1.43
C ILE A 242 17.11 10.84 2.69
N GLU A 243 17.75 10.26 3.71
CA GLU A 243 18.17 11.02 4.88
C GLU A 243 19.17 12.12 4.44
N PRO A 244 19.01 13.36 4.91
CA PRO A 244 19.91 14.44 4.52
C PRO A 244 21.39 14.07 4.73
N GLY A 245 22.18 14.11 3.66
CA GLY A 245 23.60 13.78 3.67
C GLY A 245 23.93 12.33 3.32
N GLN A 246 22.96 11.52 2.90
CA GLN A 246 23.16 10.16 2.36
C GLN A 246 22.98 10.19 0.84
N ASP A 247 24.00 10.68 0.14
CA ASP A 247 23.90 11.10 -1.27
C ASP A 247 24.08 9.96 -2.28
N TYR A 248 24.57 8.80 -1.82
CA TYR A 248 24.90 7.67 -2.67
C TYR A 248 24.26 6.38 -2.20
N GLU A 249 23.72 5.63 -3.15
CA GLU A 249 23.35 4.23 -2.98
C GLU A 249 24.50 3.34 -3.44
N VAL A 250 24.83 2.33 -2.64
CA VAL A 250 25.85 1.33 -2.96
C VAL A 250 25.27 -0.06 -2.84
N VAL A 251 25.23 -0.79 -3.94
CA VAL A 251 24.77 -2.18 -4.00
C VAL A 251 25.96 -3.10 -4.30
N ILE A 252 26.15 -4.11 -3.46
CA ILE A 252 27.31 -5.01 -3.58
C ILE A 252 26.86 -6.47 -3.50
N ASP A 253 27.14 -7.25 -4.55
CA ASP A 253 27.04 -8.72 -4.52
C ASP A 253 28.41 -9.31 -4.17
N PHE A 254 28.48 -10.13 -3.13
CA PHE A 254 29.73 -10.74 -2.69
C PHE A 254 29.54 -12.13 -2.09
N ARG A 255 30.62 -12.94 -2.16
CA ARG A 255 30.69 -14.24 -1.51
C ARG A 255 31.67 -14.15 -0.34
N PRO A 256 31.23 -14.35 0.92
CA PRO A 256 32.11 -14.30 2.06
C PRO A 256 33.06 -15.52 2.07
N LYS A 257 34.25 -15.34 2.65
CA LYS A 257 35.26 -16.42 2.83
C LYS A 257 34.87 -17.37 3.94
N SER A 258 34.04 -16.95 4.88
CA SER A 258 33.52 -17.70 6.01
C SER A 258 32.07 -17.27 6.29
N PRO A 259 31.24 -18.09 6.97
CA PRO A 259 29.91 -17.67 7.37
C PRO A 259 29.95 -16.31 8.07
N LEU A 260 29.08 -15.37 7.65
CA LEU A 260 29.02 -14.03 8.23
C LEU A 260 28.36 -14.10 9.62
N ASP A 261 28.97 -13.42 10.57
CA ASP A 261 28.28 -13.01 11.80
C ASP A 261 27.47 -11.76 11.48
N LEU A 262 26.16 -11.95 11.26
CA LEU A 262 25.28 -10.89 10.80
C LEU A 262 25.15 -9.74 11.82
N GLU A 263 25.24 -10.02 13.13
CA GLU A 263 25.16 -9.01 14.17
C GLU A 263 26.37 -8.04 14.07
N THR A 264 27.57 -8.60 13.95
CA THR A 264 28.78 -7.79 13.73
C THR A 264 28.74 -7.09 12.38
N PHE A 265 28.27 -7.77 11.32
CA PHE A 265 28.20 -7.22 9.97
C PHE A 265 27.29 -6.00 9.89
N TYR A 266 26.08 -6.07 10.46
CA TYR A 266 25.16 -4.92 10.53
C TYR A 266 25.70 -3.79 11.41
N GLY A 267 26.28 -4.11 12.58
CA GLY A 267 26.86 -3.11 13.48
C GLY A 267 28.02 -2.32 12.87
N ASP A 268 28.82 -2.94 12.00
CA ASP A 268 29.89 -2.27 11.27
C ASP A 268 29.32 -1.40 10.14
N LEU A 269 28.29 -1.88 9.42
CA LEU A 269 27.65 -1.14 8.34
C LEU A 269 26.89 0.11 8.84
N GLU A 270 26.26 0.06 10.01
CA GLU A 270 25.60 1.22 10.65
C GLU A 270 26.58 2.39 10.91
N GLN A 271 27.88 2.12 11.01
CA GLN A 271 28.89 3.17 11.14
C GLN A 271 29.29 3.80 9.80
N ILE A 272 28.99 3.10 8.69
CA ILE A 272 29.32 3.53 7.34
C ILE A 272 28.16 4.33 6.73
N GLY A 273 26.90 3.83 6.89
CA GLY A 273 25.73 4.43 6.25
C GLY A 273 24.41 4.01 6.90
N THR A 274 23.32 4.30 6.19
CA THR A 274 21.93 4.04 6.60
C THR A 274 21.18 3.23 5.56
N SER A 275 19.89 2.95 5.77
CA SER A 275 19.03 2.17 4.84
C SER A 275 19.63 0.82 4.45
N ILE A 276 20.25 0.14 5.42
CA ILE A 276 21.00 -1.11 5.19
C ILE A 276 20.03 -2.26 4.96
N GLN A 277 20.15 -2.91 3.80
CA GLN A 277 19.43 -4.14 3.47
C GLN A 277 20.43 -5.21 3.03
N VAL A 278 20.25 -6.43 3.53
CA VAL A 278 21.11 -7.57 3.20
C VAL A 278 20.28 -8.75 2.78
N GLY A 279 20.51 -9.25 1.57
CA GLY A 279 19.91 -10.48 1.05
C GLY A 279 20.89 -11.60 0.90
N GLU A 280 20.45 -12.86 1.05
CA GLU A 280 21.25 -14.07 0.83
C GLU A 280 20.57 -15.00 -0.18
N GLY A 281 21.37 -15.60 -1.08
CA GLY A 281 20.93 -16.64 -2.00
C GLY A 281 22.13 -17.37 -2.59
N ASP A 282 22.10 -18.72 -2.60
CA ASP A 282 23.15 -19.59 -3.17
C ASP A 282 24.57 -19.31 -2.64
N GLY A 283 24.69 -18.92 -1.36
CA GLY A 283 25.96 -18.57 -0.72
C GLY A 283 26.55 -17.25 -1.18
N MET A 284 25.74 -16.41 -1.79
CA MET A 284 26.05 -15.03 -2.16
C MET A 284 25.20 -14.07 -1.33
N TYR A 285 25.79 -12.95 -0.93
CA TYR A 285 25.12 -11.89 -0.22
C TYR A 285 25.02 -10.67 -1.12
N ARG A 286 23.86 -10.00 -1.09
CA ARG A 286 23.65 -8.66 -1.67
C ARG A 286 23.47 -7.67 -0.53
N LEU A 287 24.35 -6.70 -0.47
CA LEU A 287 24.27 -5.55 0.41
C LEU A 287 23.72 -4.36 -0.38
N HIS A 288 22.75 -3.67 0.18
CA HIS A 288 22.29 -2.35 -0.21
C HIS A 288 22.50 -1.40 0.96
N ILE A 289 23.08 -0.23 0.74
CA ILE A 289 23.36 0.75 1.78
C ILE A 289 23.40 2.17 1.19
N HIS A 290 22.81 3.15 1.90
CA HIS A 290 22.94 4.56 1.58
C HIS A 290 24.10 5.17 2.38
N VAL A 291 24.93 5.95 1.70
CA VAL A 291 26.15 6.52 2.30
C VAL A 291 26.39 7.97 1.88
N PRO A 292 27.04 8.78 2.73
CA PRO A 292 27.48 10.13 2.33
C PRO A 292 28.54 10.07 1.24
N THR A 293 28.65 11.17 0.49
CA THR A 293 29.62 11.32 -0.62
C THR A 293 31.04 10.89 -0.24
N GLU A 294 31.50 11.23 0.95
CA GLU A 294 32.86 10.93 1.43
C GLU A 294 33.08 9.44 1.70
N LYS A 295 32.01 8.71 2.06
CA LYS A 295 32.07 7.30 2.44
C LYS A 295 31.64 6.32 1.35
N ARG A 296 31.34 6.81 0.13
CA ARG A 296 30.76 6.00 -0.96
C ARG A 296 31.53 4.74 -1.37
N TYR A 297 32.81 4.64 -1.00
CA TYR A 297 33.64 3.46 -1.25
C TYR A 297 33.86 2.57 -0.02
N GLU A 298 33.57 3.05 1.19
CA GLU A 298 33.78 2.28 2.44
C GLU A 298 33.02 0.95 2.47
N PRO A 299 31.74 0.83 1.99
CA PRO A 299 31.06 -0.45 1.91
C PRO A 299 31.78 -1.48 1.03
N ILE A 300 32.41 -1.01 -0.05
CA ILE A 300 33.19 -1.86 -0.98
C ILE A 300 34.45 -2.38 -0.29
N ASP A 301 35.22 -1.50 0.33
CA ASP A 301 36.43 -1.87 1.06
C ASP A 301 36.11 -2.85 2.20
N TYR A 302 35.02 -2.60 2.93
CA TYR A 302 34.57 -3.45 4.01
C TYR A 302 34.18 -4.86 3.51
N THR A 303 33.28 -4.96 2.52
CA THR A 303 32.84 -6.25 1.96
C THR A 303 33.97 -7.01 1.27
N MET A 304 34.95 -6.31 0.65
CA MET A 304 36.15 -6.90 0.06
C MET A 304 37.05 -7.54 1.11
N SER A 305 37.08 -7.02 2.33
CA SER A 305 37.80 -7.63 3.44
C SER A 305 37.17 -8.96 3.88
N LEU A 306 35.86 -9.08 3.80
CA LEU A 306 35.07 -10.25 4.22
C LEU A 306 35.00 -11.33 3.14
N GLY A 307 35.07 -10.97 1.86
CA GLY A 307 34.81 -11.92 0.79
C GLY A 307 35.30 -11.50 -0.59
N THR A 308 34.76 -12.16 -1.60
CA THR A 308 35.00 -11.85 -3.01
C THR A 308 33.78 -11.14 -3.57
N ILE A 309 33.95 -9.89 -4.01
CA ILE A 309 32.90 -9.11 -4.67
C ILE A 309 32.70 -9.64 -6.09
N THR A 310 31.44 -9.83 -6.49
CA THR A 310 31.06 -10.27 -7.83
C THR A 310 30.42 -9.16 -8.64
N LYS A 311 29.76 -8.20 -7.98
CA LYS A 311 29.15 -7.03 -8.62
C LYS A 311 29.15 -5.85 -7.67
N VAL A 312 29.29 -4.64 -8.22
CA VAL A 312 29.12 -3.36 -7.51
C VAL A 312 28.32 -2.44 -8.40
N ALA A 313 27.31 -1.78 -7.83
CA ALA A 313 26.67 -0.61 -8.40
C ALA A 313 26.81 0.54 -7.40
N ILE A 314 27.10 1.74 -7.88
CA ILE A 314 27.13 2.97 -7.10
C ILE A 314 26.31 3.98 -7.86
N GLU A 315 25.28 4.49 -7.24
CA GLU A 315 24.39 5.46 -7.84
C GLU A 315 24.37 6.75 -7.02
N ASN A 316 24.34 7.88 -7.73
CA ASN A 316 24.23 9.19 -7.08
C ASN A 316 22.76 9.55 -6.97
N LEU A 317 22.20 9.43 -5.79
CA LEU A 317 20.78 9.68 -5.52
C LEU A 317 20.39 11.15 -5.78
N LEU A 318 21.29 12.11 -5.52
CA LEU A 318 21.05 13.52 -5.83
C LEU A 318 21.03 13.78 -7.34
N ALA A 319 21.85 13.08 -8.13
CA ALA A 319 21.85 13.19 -9.58
C ALA A 319 20.59 12.54 -10.17
N GLN A 320 20.15 11.39 -9.63
CA GLN A 320 18.88 10.77 -10.00
C GLN A 320 17.69 11.68 -9.67
N MET A 321 17.68 12.33 -8.51
CA MET A 321 16.64 13.31 -8.17
C MET A 321 16.64 14.50 -9.15
N ALA A 322 17.81 15.00 -9.55
CA ALA A 322 17.92 16.09 -10.52
C ALA A 322 17.49 15.66 -11.94
N GLU A 323 17.67 14.37 -12.31
CA GLU A 323 17.18 13.80 -13.57
C GLU A 323 15.67 13.52 -13.52
N LEU A 324 15.12 13.21 -12.34
CA LEU A 324 13.68 13.09 -12.09
C LEU A 324 12.99 14.47 -12.05
N GLU A 325 13.74 15.56 -11.84
CA GLU A 325 13.18 16.91 -11.76
C GLU A 325 12.66 17.47 -13.10
N ASN A 326 12.80 16.79 -14.27
CA ASN A 326 12.17 17.31 -15.50
C ASN A 326 12.13 16.33 -16.70
N PRO A 327 11.02 15.62 -16.95
CA PRO A 327 10.40 15.64 -18.28
C PRO A 327 8.93 16.03 -18.29
N CYS A 328 8.23 16.05 -17.17
CA CYS A 328 6.79 16.32 -17.17
C CYS A 328 6.38 17.76 -16.81
N GLY A 329 7.32 18.70 -16.86
CA GLY A 329 7.09 20.17 -16.83
C GLY A 329 6.45 20.72 -15.56
N GLU A 330 7.08 21.74 -14.96
CA GLU A 330 6.56 22.52 -13.83
C GLU A 330 5.19 23.16 -14.16
N GLY A 331 4.20 22.92 -13.31
CA GLY A 331 2.94 23.64 -13.28
C GLY A 331 1.76 22.73 -12.96
N HIS A 332 1.14 22.98 -11.80
CA HIS A 332 -0.18 22.43 -11.50
C HIS A 332 -1.16 22.85 -12.59
N PRO A 333 -2.02 21.95 -13.10
CA PRO A 333 -3.01 22.29 -14.10
C PRO A 333 -3.99 23.33 -13.55
N ALA A 334 -4.42 24.25 -14.41
CA ALA A 334 -5.46 25.20 -14.06
C ALA A 334 -6.80 24.46 -13.89
N LEU A 335 -7.28 24.41 -12.64
CA LEU A 335 -8.53 23.75 -12.29
C LEU A 335 -9.74 24.61 -12.67
N ALA A 336 -10.88 23.98 -12.95
CA ALA A 336 -12.10 24.69 -13.23
C ALA A 336 -12.60 25.45 -11.98
N PRO A 337 -12.96 26.76 -12.11
CA PRO A 337 -13.61 27.45 -11.03
C PRO A 337 -15.02 26.87 -10.82
N VAL A 338 -15.41 26.73 -9.56
CA VAL A 338 -16.71 26.17 -9.16
C VAL A 338 -17.54 27.26 -8.50
N GLU A 339 -18.79 27.42 -8.94
CA GLU A 339 -19.75 28.35 -8.32
C GLU A 339 -20.63 27.62 -7.28
N PRO A 340 -21.15 28.34 -6.26
CA PRO A 340 -22.06 27.76 -5.29
C PRO A 340 -23.26 27.08 -5.95
N GLY A 341 -23.52 25.81 -5.61
CA GLY A 341 -24.64 25.02 -6.14
C GLY A 341 -24.29 24.15 -7.35
N GLN A 342 -23.17 24.37 -8.01
CA GLN A 342 -22.68 23.51 -9.08
C GLN A 342 -22.17 22.17 -8.55
N ILE A 343 -22.09 21.19 -9.44
CA ILE A 343 -21.46 19.88 -9.15
C ILE A 343 -19.96 20.02 -9.37
N ALA A 344 -19.19 19.81 -8.31
CA ALA A 344 -17.73 19.78 -8.37
C ALA A 344 -17.23 18.34 -8.44
N VAL A 345 -16.33 18.05 -9.36
CA VAL A 345 -15.69 16.73 -9.47
C VAL A 345 -14.28 16.78 -8.88
N VAL A 346 -14.00 15.84 -8.01
CA VAL A 346 -12.67 15.56 -7.45
C VAL A 346 -12.17 14.24 -8.02
N THR A 347 -11.00 14.22 -8.60
CA THR A 347 -10.44 13.03 -9.25
C THR A 347 -9.11 12.64 -8.65
N VAL A 348 -8.84 11.34 -8.58
CA VAL A 348 -7.52 10.81 -8.21
C VAL A 348 -6.79 10.41 -9.49
N VAL A 349 -5.55 10.88 -9.65
CA VAL A 349 -4.73 10.62 -10.84
C VAL A 349 -3.30 10.25 -10.50
N PRO A 350 -2.68 9.31 -11.24
CA PRO A 350 -1.32 8.83 -10.95
C PRO A 350 -0.21 9.67 -11.60
N GLY A 351 -0.52 10.77 -12.27
CA GLY A 351 0.51 11.57 -12.94
C GLY A 351 0.02 12.94 -13.39
N LEU A 352 0.94 13.91 -13.49
CA LEU A 352 0.62 15.31 -13.83
C LEU A 352 0.05 15.47 -15.25
N GLY A 353 0.48 14.65 -16.21
CA GLY A 353 -0.05 14.68 -17.57
C GLY A 353 -1.54 14.30 -17.58
N LEU A 354 -1.90 13.22 -16.93
CA LEU A 354 -3.30 12.80 -16.72
C LEU A 354 -4.09 13.87 -15.95
N GLY A 355 -3.46 14.51 -14.94
CA GLY A 355 -4.05 15.62 -14.22
C GLY A 355 -4.45 16.79 -15.15
N ARG A 356 -3.62 17.11 -16.15
CA ARG A 356 -3.93 18.13 -17.16
C ARG A 356 -5.12 17.74 -18.04
N VAL A 357 -5.21 16.46 -18.40
CA VAL A 357 -6.37 15.96 -19.17
C VAL A 357 -7.65 16.09 -18.36
N PHE A 358 -7.66 15.66 -17.09
CA PHE A 358 -8.84 15.84 -16.23
C PHE A 358 -9.17 17.32 -15.98
N ALA A 359 -8.16 18.17 -15.80
CA ALA A 359 -8.37 19.61 -15.64
C ALA A 359 -9.03 20.25 -16.89
N SER A 360 -8.63 19.83 -18.09
CA SER A 360 -9.24 20.30 -19.34
C SER A 360 -10.72 19.86 -19.49
N LEU A 361 -11.11 18.76 -18.84
CA LEU A 361 -12.49 18.27 -18.77
C LEU A 361 -13.30 18.93 -17.65
N GLY A 362 -12.70 19.79 -16.83
CA GLY A 362 -13.42 20.62 -15.86
C GLY A 362 -13.45 20.04 -14.43
N VAL A 363 -12.49 19.25 -14.00
CA VAL A 363 -12.40 18.85 -12.59
C VAL A 363 -12.10 20.05 -11.69
N ALA A 364 -12.68 20.05 -10.50
CA ALA A 364 -12.54 21.09 -9.51
C ALA A 364 -11.33 20.90 -8.60
N ALA A 365 -10.92 19.64 -8.37
CA ALA A 365 -9.75 19.30 -7.60
C ALA A 365 -9.13 17.98 -8.07
N ILE A 366 -7.82 17.88 -7.90
CA ILE A 366 -7.03 16.70 -8.22
C ILE A 366 -6.34 16.24 -6.94
N VAL A 367 -6.44 14.94 -6.66
CA VAL A 367 -5.67 14.25 -5.63
C VAL A 367 -4.64 13.40 -6.33
N GLU A 368 -3.38 13.59 -6.01
CA GLU A 368 -2.32 12.74 -6.54
C GLU A 368 -2.41 11.36 -5.89
N GLY A 369 -2.38 10.32 -6.72
CA GLY A 369 -2.49 8.95 -6.24
C GLY A 369 -2.70 7.94 -7.35
N GLY A 370 -2.37 6.69 -7.08
CA GLY A 370 -2.44 5.60 -8.07
C GLY A 370 -2.23 4.24 -7.44
N GLN A 371 -1.63 3.32 -8.17
CA GLN A 371 -1.52 1.92 -7.79
C GLN A 371 -0.71 1.71 -6.50
N THR A 372 0.39 2.42 -6.32
CA THR A 372 1.30 2.30 -5.17
C THR A 372 1.26 3.49 -4.21
N MET A 373 0.57 4.57 -4.60
CA MET A 373 0.36 5.79 -3.80
C MET A 373 -1.13 6.00 -3.53
N ASN A 374 -1.68 5.24 -2.59
CA ASN A 374 -3.08 5.40 -2.23
C ASN A 374 -3.25 6.65 -1.33
N PRO A 375 -4.04 7.66 -1.75
CA PRO A 375 -4.31 8.81 -0.90
C PRO A 375 -5.08 8.38 0.35
N SER A 376 -4.83 9.08 1.45
CA SER A 376 -5.59 8.89 2.69
C SER A 376 -7.00 9.46 2.56
N THR A 377 -7.90 8.98 3.40
CA THR A 377 -9.25 9.54 3.55
C THR A 377 -9.20 11.04 3.79
N GLN A 378 -8.24 11.52 4.59
CA GLN A 378 -8.06 12.94 4.90
C GLN A 378 -7.62 13.75 3.68
N GLU A 379 -6.68 13.27 2.89
CA GLU A 379 -6.23 13.95 1.66
C GLU A 379 -7.39 14.12 0.67
N ILE A 380 -8.25 13.12 0.54
CA ILE A 380 -9.44 13.19 -0.29
C ILE A 380 -10.43 14.23 0.25
N ILE A 381 -10.68 14.27 1.58
CA ILE A 381 -11.55 15.29 2.20
C ILE A 381 -10.99 16.69 1.99
N HIS A 382 -9.70 16.91 2.21
CA HIS A 382 -9.06 18.23 2.05
C HIS A 382 -9.20 18.77 0.62
N ALA A 383 -9.24 17.89 -0.39
CA ALA A 383 -9.39 18.30 -1.78
C ALA A 383 -10.75 18.97 -2.07
N PHE A 384 -11.80 18.68 -1.30
CA PHE A 384 -13.13 19.22 -1.57
C PHE A 384 -13.76 20.02 -0.42
N GLU A 385 -13.22 19.94 0.82
CA GLU A 385 -13.87 20.58 1.99
C GLU A 385 -14.03 22.08 1.83
N ASN A 386 -13.07 22.76 1.17
CA ASN A 386 -13.05 24.19 0.94
C ASN A 386 -13.68 24.64 -0.40
N LEU A 387 -14.20 23.72 -1.21
CA LEU A 387 -14.91 24.08 -2.44
C LEU A 387 -16.22 24.80 -2.10
N PRO A 388 -16.61 25.82 -2.89
CA PRO A 388 -17.76 26.67 -2.58
C PRO A 388 -19.13 26.02 -2.84
N THR A 389 -19.16 24.71 -3.10
CA THR A 389 -20.39 23.93 -3.33
C THR A 389 -20.49 22.75 -2.36
N ASP A 390 -21.72 22.30 -2.10
CA ASP A 390 -21.97 21.09 -1.31
C ASP A 390 -22.12 19.83 -2.19
N ASN A 391 -22.29 19.97 -3.50
CA ASN A 391 -22.48 18.86 -4.43
C ASN A 391 -21.12 18.36 -4.96
N ILE A 392 -20.63 17.26 -4.44
CA ILE A 392 -19.30 16.74 -4.77
C ILE A 392 -19.43 15.34 -5.40
N VAL A 393 -18.73 15.12 -6.51
CA VAL A 393 -18.53 13.80 -7.10
C VAL A 393 -17.06 13.42 -7.00
N ILE A 394 -16.78 12.22 -6.52
CA ILE A 394 -15.40 11.68 -6.43
C ILE A 394 -15.21 10.60 -7.48
N LEU A 395 -14.14 10.72 -8.28
CA LEU A 395 -13.65 9.73 -9.22
C LEU A 395 -12.35 9.09 -8.67
N PRO A 396 -12.40 7.89 -8.07
CA PRO A 396 -11.23 7.23 -7.51
C PRO A 396 -10.21 6.76 -8.55
N ASN A 397 -10.68 6.36 -9.74
CA ASN A 397 -9.90 5.83 -10.87
C ASN A 397 -8.98 4.65 -10.54
N ASN A 398 -9.16 4.06 -9.38
CA ASN A 398 -8.44 2.88 -8.91
C ASN A 398 -9.30 2.13 -7.88
N LYS A 399 -9.35 0.79 -8.00
CA LYS A 399 -10.14 -0.06 -7.10
C LYS A 399 -9.67 -0.02 -5.63
N ASN A 400 -8.38 0.25 -5.39
CA ASN A 400 -7.81 0.33 -4.04
C ASN A 400 -8.17 1.65 -3.33
N ILE A 401 -8.51 2.69 -4.10
CA ILE A 401 -8.85 4.03 -3.58
C ILE A 401 -10.35 4.14 -3.28
N TYR A 402 -11.19 3.30 -3.91
CA TYR A 402 -12.64 3.37 -3.77
C TYR A 402 -13.14 3.35 -2.31
N MET A 403 -12.54 2.51 -1.47
CA MET A 403 -12.92 2.44 -0.05
C MET A 403 -12.56 3.72 0.71
N ALA A 404 -11.39 4.30 0.46
CA ALA A 404 -10.98 5.56 1.07
C ALA A 404 -11.87 6.73 0.61
N ALA A 405 -12.23 6.76 -0.69
CA ALA A 405 -13.18 7.73 -1.22
C ALA A 405 -14.58 7.61 -0.60
N THR A 406 -15.05 6.38 -0.41
CA THR A 406 -16.34 6.11 0.26
C THR A 406 -16.29 6.54 1.73
N ALA A 407 -15.21 6.24 2.44
CA ALA A 407 -15.02 6.70 3.82
C ALA A 407 -14.97 8.24 3.91
N ALA A 408 -14.32 8.91 2.95
CA ALA A 408 -14.31 10.37 2.87
C ALA A 408 -15.70 10.95 2.66
N ALA A 409 -16.52 10.31 1.80
CA ALA A 409 -17.90 10.73 1.57
C ALA A 409 -18.80 10.60 2.82
N GLU A 410 -18.53 9.60 3.68
CA GLU A 410 -19.29 9.41 4.93
C GLU A 410 -18.89 10.38 6.06
N LEU A 411 -17.70 10.98 6.01
CA LEU A 411 -17.14 11.82 7.07
C LEU A 411 -17.40 13.31 6.86
N THR A 412 -18.05 13.71 5.79
CA THR A 412 -18.35 15.10 5.47
C THR A 412 -19.84 15.42 5.66
N VAL A 413 -20.13 16.71 5.86
CA VAL A 413 -21.51 17.24 5.84
C VAL A 413 -21.99 17.60 4.44
N LYS A 414 -21.10 17.64 3.44
CA LYS A 414 -21.44 17.91 2.05
C LYS A 414 -22.18 16.72 1.41
N LYS A 415 -22.93 16.97 0.35
CA LYS A 415 -23.55 15.92 -0.45
C LYS A 415 -22.53 15.34 -1.41
N VAL A 416 -21.97 14.17 -1.06
CA VAL A 416 -20.90 13.52 -1.82
C VAL A 416 -21.39 12.21 -2.42
N ALA A 417 -21.12 12.02 -3.72
CA ALA A 417 -21.28 10.74 -4.41
C ALA A 417 -19.94 10.22 -4.92
N VAL A 418 -19.70 8.92 -4.79
CA VAL A 418 -18.52 8.26 -5.35
C VAL A 418 -18.94 7.49 -6.59
N VAL A 419 -18.52 7.94 -7.77
CA VAL A 419 -18.67 7.19 -9.01
C VAL A 419 -17.59 6.10 -9.03
N PRO A 420 -17.93 4.80 -9.15
CA PRO A 420 -17.00 3.71 -8.87
C PRO A 420 -16.02 3.43 -10.03
N SER A 421 -15.36 4.46 -10.55
CA SER A 421 -14.32 4.33 -11.57
C SER A 421 -13.13 3.54 -11.01
N ARG A 422 -12.67 2.53 -11.75
CA ARG A 422 -11.59 1.62 -11.35
C ARG A 422 -10.31 1.85 -12.15
N THR A 423 -10.41 2.61 -13.24
CA THR A 423 -9.32 2.93 -14.15
C THR A 423 -9.41 4.39 -14.57
N VAL A 424 -8.31 4.96 -15.02
CA VAL A 424 -8.26 6.34 -15.55
C VAL A 424 -9.18 6.50 -16.76
N PRO A 425 -9.22 5.60 -17.77
CA PRO A 425 -10.17 5.69 -18.87
C PRO A 425 -11.63 5.79 -18.42
N GLN A 426 -12.04 4.99 -17.43
CA GLN A 426 -13.39 5.06 -16.87
C GLN A 426 -13.68 6.44 -16.25
N GLY A 427 -12.69 7.03 -15.54
CA GLY A 427 -12.85 8.37 -15.00
C GLY A 427 -12.97 9.44 -16.08
N LEU A 428 -12.23 9.31 -17.18
CA LEU A 428 -12.33 10.22 -18.33
C LEU A 428 -13.70 10.10 -19.00
N ALA A 429 -14.18 8.89 -19.27
CA ALA A 429 -15.51 8.66 -19.83
C ALA A 429 -16.61 9.25 -18.93
N ALA A 430 -16.51 9.09 -17.60
CA ALA A 430 -17.42 9.70 -16.64
C ALA A 430 -17.41 11.23 -16.73
N MET A 431 -16.23 11.87 -16.88
CA MET A 431 -16.11 13.33 -17.01
C MET A 431 -16.82 13.88 -18.24
N LEU A 432 -16.89 13.14 -19.34
CA LEU A 432 -17.63 13.56 -20.54
C LEU A 432 -19.16 13.65 -20.32
N ARG A 433 -19.67 13.08 -19.23
CA ARG A 433 -21.08 13.16 -18.82
C ARG A 433 -21.35 14.24 -17.78
N LEU A 434 -20.32 14.98 -17.35
CA LEU A 434 -20.48 16.05 -16.37
C LEU A 434 -21.32 17.21 -16.92
N VAL A 435 -22.37 17.54 -16.22
CA VAL A 435 -23.16 18.78 -16.42
C VAL A 435 -23.13 19.53 -15.10
N PRO A 436 -22.27 20.57 -14.93
CA PRO A 436 -22.05 21.24 -13.64
C PRO A 436 -23.34 21.83 -13.01
N ASP A 437 -24.25 22.30 -13.81
CA ASP A 437 -25.55 22.90 -13.37
C ASP A 437 -26.70 21.88 -13.43
N GLY A 438 -26.43 20.60 -13.66
CA GLY A 438 -27.42 19.53 -13.78
C GLY A 438 -28.01 19.07 -12.45
N ASP A 439 -29.03 18.19 -12.52
CA ASP A 439 -29.52 17.50 -11.33
C ASP A 439 -28.48 16.50 -10.84
N PHE A 440 -28.12 16.62 -9.57
CA PHE A 440 -27.01 15.84 -8.97
C PHE A 440 -27.17 14.32 -9.15
N GLU A 441 -28.35 13.79 -8.85
CA GLU A 441 -28.61 12.34 -8.94
C GLU A 441 -28.57 11.84 -10.38
N SER A 442 -29.12 12.65 -11.32
CA SER A 442 -29.10 12.33 -12.75
C SER A 442 -27.66 12.33 -13.28
N VAL A 443 -26.88 13.38 -12.98
CA VAL A 443 -25.48 13.47 -13.42
C VAL A 443 -24.63 12.31 -12.86
N VAL A 444 -24.76 11.98 -11.57
CA VAL A 444 -24.06 10.82 -10.98
C VAL A 444 -24.46 9.50 -11.65
N SER A 445 -25.75 9.35 -11.99
CA SER A 445 -26.23 8.17 -12.72
C SER A 445 -25.62 8.09 -14.12
N ASP A 446 -25.59 9.20 -14.87
CA ASP A 446 -25.04 9.25 -16.22
C ASP A 446 -23.53 9.03 -16.23
N MET A 447 -22.80 9.64 -15.27
CA MET A 447 -21.37 9.41 -15.07
C MET A 447 -21.08 7.94 -14.72
N THR A 448 -21.93 7.30 -13.91
CA THR A 448 -21.78 5.89 -13.55
C THR A 448 -22.04 4.97 -14.74
N ALA A 449 -23.03 5.27 -15.58
CA ALA A 449 -23.32 4.49 -16.77
C ALA A 449 -22.18 4.54 -17.80
N ALA A 450 -21.49 5.68 -17.92
CA ALA A 450 -20.36 5.84 -18.83
C ALA A 450 -19.15 4.94 -18.52
N LEU A 451 -19.05 4.41 -17.31
CA LEU A 451 -17.95 3.50 -16.93
C LEU A 451 -17.92 2.20 -17.75
N ASP A 452 -19.09 1.77 -18.25
CA ASP A 452 -19.24 0.55 -19.03
C ASP A 452 -19.12 0.80 -20.57
N GLU A 453 -18.92 2.05 -20.97
CA GLU A 453 -18.79 2.44 -22.38
C GLU A 453 -17.33 2.39 -22.89
N VAL A 454 -16.35 2.18 -21.99
CA VAL A 454 -14.92 2.23 -22.29
C VAL A 454 -14.21 0.96 -21.87
N GLU A 455 -13.35 0.45 -22.76
CA GLU A 455 -12.43 -0.63 -22.46
C GLU A 455 -11.08 -0.06 -22.03
N SER A 456 -10.57 -0.53 -20.87
CA SER A 456 -9.34 0.00 -20.28
C SER A 456 -8.20 -0.99 -20.37
N GLY A 457 -7.06 -0.55 -20.90
CA GLY A 457 -5.79 -1.26 -20.92
C GLY A 457 -4.77 -0.62 -19.99
N GLU A 458 -4.04 -1.44 -19.24
CA GLU A 458 -2.91 -1.01 -18.43
C GLU A 458 -1.72 -1.89 -18.79
N ILE A 459 -0.64 -1.28 -19.26
CA ILE A 459 0.59 -1.96 -19.67
C ILE A 459 1.67 -1.64 -18.63
N THR A 460 2.22 -2.67 -18.00
CA THR A 460 3.23 -2.52 -16.95
C THR A 460 4.24 -3.67 -16.97
N THR A 461 5.27 -3.60 -16.14
CA THR A 461 6.28 -4.66 -16.00
C THR A 461 5.97 -5.54 -14.80
N ALA A 462 6.05 -6.84 -14.98
CA ALA A 462 5.83 -7.82 -13.92
C ALA A 462 6.98 -7.80 -12.89
N THR A 463 6.65 -7.67 -11.64
CA THR A 463 7.60 -7.65 -10.52
C THR A 463 7.94 -9.04 -9.97
N ARG A 464 7.29 -10.09 -10.47
CA ARG A 464 7.52 -11.50 -10.05
C ARG A 464 7.04 -12.49 -11.10
N THR A 465 7.58 -13.71 -11.02
CA THR A 465 7.11 -14.85 -11.81
C THR A 465 5.87 -15.46 -11.17
N VAL A 466 4.75 -15.51 -11.91
CA VAL A 466 3.46 -16.01 -11.43
C VAL A 466 2.60 -16.49 -12.60
N GLU A 467 1.64 -17.38 -12.34
CA GLU A 467 0.56 -17.72 -13.27
C GLU A 467 -0.76 -17.17 -12.71
N ILE A 468 -1.40 -16.27 -13.44
CA ILE A 468 -2.69 -15.65 -13.07
C ILE A 468 -3.64 -15.79 -14.25
N ASP A 469 -4.86 -16.25 -14.00
CA ASP A 469 -5.93 -16.42 -15.00
C ASP A 469 -5.49 -17.26 -16.25
N GLY A 470 -4.53 -18.18 -16.08
CA GLY A 470 -3.99 -19.02 -17.13
C GLY A 470 -2.91 -18.34 -18.00
N VAL A 471 -2.48 -17.13 -17.64
CA VAL A 471 -1.36 -16.43 -18.26
C VAL A 471 -0.10 -16.65 -17.42
N GLN A 472 0.93 -17.26 -18.03
CA GLN A 472 2.25 -17.35 -17.40
C GLN A 472 3.01 -16.04 -17.56
N VAL A 473 3.55 -15.56 -16.47
CA VAL A 473 4.31 -14.31 -16.40
C VAL A 473 5.66 -14.59 -15.75
N GLU A 474 6.73 -14.18 -16.38
CA GLU A 474 8.07 -14.17 -15.79
C GLU A 474 8.39 -12.75 -15.29
N GLU A 475 9.15 -12.66 -14.19
CA GLU A 475 9.64 -11.38 -13.67
C GLU A 475 10.38 -10.59 -14.76
N GLY A 476 10.09 -9.29 -14.87
CA GLY A 476 10.66 -8.40 -15.88
C GLY A 476 9.94 -8.44 -17.24
N GLN A 477 8.97 -9.33 -17.46
CA GLN A 477 8.14 -9.28 -18.65
C GLN A 477 7.13 -8.14 -18.60
N VAL A 478 6.81 -7.59 -19.77
CA VAL A 478 5.72 -6.63 -19.92
C VAL A 478 4.39 -7.36 -19.92
N ILE A 479 3.48 -6.91 -19.08
CA ILE A 479 2.13 -7.48 -18.95
C ILE A 479 1.08 -6.48 -19.36
N ALA A 480 -0.01 -7.00 -19.89
CA ALA A 480 -1.19 -6.22 -20.22
C ALA A 480 -2.38 -6.66 -19.38
N LEU A 481 -3.01 -5.66 -18.75
CA LEU A 481 -4.25 -5.84 -18.00
C LEU A 481 -5.41 -5.26 -18.81
N HIS A 482 -6.53 -5.97 -18.87
CA HIS A 482 -7.77 -5.52 -19.48
C HIS A 482 -8.83 -5.37 -18.39
N ASN A 483 -9.28 -4.14 -18.14
CA ASN A 483 -10.20 -3.84 -17.04
C ASN A 483 -9.71 -4.39 -15.68
N GLY A 484 -8.39 -4.29 -15.45
CA GLY A 484 -7.71 -4.76 -14.24
C GLY A 484 -7.52 -6.28 -14.13
N LYS A 485 -7.73 -7.06 -15.21
CA LYS A 485 -7.43 -8.50 -15.29
C LYS A 485 -6.25 -8.74 -16.22
N LEU A 486 -5.32 -9.60 -15.80
CA LEU A 486 -4.18 -9.99 -16.62
C LEU A 486 -4.65 -10.78 -17.85
N VAL A 487 -4.27 -10.34 -19.05
CA VAL A 487 -4.71 -10.95 -20.30
C VAL A 487 -3.56 -11.32 -21.24
N TYR A 488 -2.40 -10.71 -21.07
CA TYR A 488 -1.26 -10.95 -21.96
C TYR A 488 0.07 -10.71 -21.25
N SER A 489 1.11 -11.43 -21.65
CA SER A 489 2.49 -11.26 -21.19
C SER A 489 3.45 -11.43 -22.35
N SER A 490 4.48 -10.56 -22.43
CA SER A 490 5.49 -10.59 -23.50
C SER A 490 6.81 -9.97 -22.98
N PRO A 491 7.97 -10.38 -23.51
CA PRO A 491 9.22 -9.65 -23.26
C PRO A 491 9.29 -8.30 -23.99
N SER A 492 8.35 -7.98 -24.89
CA SER A 492 8.33 -6.77 -25.72
C SER A 492 7.13 -5.88 -25.36
N LEU A 493 7.40 -4.59 -25.12
CA LEU A 493 6.36 -3.58 -24.86
C LEU A 493 5.39 -3.45 -26.07
N GLU A 494 5.92 -3.49 -27.27
CA GLU A 494 5.15 -3.47 -28.52
C GLU A 494 4.17 -4.64 -28.60
N ASP A 495 4.67 -5.87 -28.39
CA ASP A 495 3.83 -7.07 -28.45
C ASP A 495 2.76 -7.08 -27.35
N ALA A 496 3.08 -6.52 -26.16
CA ALA A 496 2.11 -6.39 -25.08
C ALA A 496 0.98 -5.42 -25.45
N CYS A 497 1.28 -4.28 -26.06
CA CYS A 497 0.28 -3.34 -26.56
C CYS A 497 -0.60 -3.97 -27.66
N LEU A 498 0.01 -4.61 -28.66
CA LEU A 498 -0.73 -5.28 -29.75
C LEU A 498 -1.55 -6.47 -29.23
N GLY A 499 -0.99 -7.24 -28.28
CA GLY A 499 -1.68 -8.34 -27.62
C GLY A 499 -2.92 -7.89 -26.85
N PHE A 500 -2.81 -6.79 -26.11
CA PHE A 500 -3.94 -6.13 -25.44
C PHE A 500 -5.01 -5.68 -26.44
N LEU A 501 -4.64 -4.89 -27.47
CA LEU A 501 -5.58 -4.36 -28.47
C LEU A 501 -6.32 -5.47 -29.18
N LYS A 502 -5.64 -6.57 -29.50
CA LYS A 502 -6.26 -7.76 -30.08
C LYS A 502 -7.23 -8.45 -29.11
N HIS A 503 -6.86 -8.57 -27.83
CA HIS A 503 -7.71 -9.18 -26.81
C HIS A 503 -8.96 -8.35 -26.56
N ALA A 504 -8.83 -7.03 -26.53
CA ALA A 504 -9.92 -6.08 -26.34
C ALA A 504 -10.80 -5.88 -27.60
N HIS A 505 -10.49 -6.56 -28.70
CA HIS A 505 -11.19 -6.40 -29.98
C HIS A 505 -11.25 -4.94 -30.45
N ALA A 506 -10.11 -4.25 -30.38
CA ALA A 506 -10.00 -2.83 -30.71
C ALA A 506 -10.49 -2.47 -32.13
N ASP A 507 -10.52 -3.45 -33.05
CA ASP A 507 -11.07 -3.32 -34.39
C ASP A 507 -12.60 -3.06 -34.44
N HIS A 508 -13.32 -3.22 -33.33
CA HIS A 508 -14.75 -2.94 -33.21
C HIS A 508 -15.06 -1.51 -32.69
N PHE A 509 -14.04 -0.76 -32.35
CA PHE A 509 -14.14 0.59 -31.78
C PHE A 509 -13.61 1.64 -32.76
N GLU A 510 -13.86 2.91 -32.47
CA GLU A 510 -13.47 4.02 -33.34
C GLU A 510 -12.16 4.68 -32.90
N LEU A 511 -11.95 4.83 -31.59
CA LEU A 511 -10.84 5.57 -31.02
C LEU A 511 -9.98 4.71 -30.07
N ILE A 512 -8.67 4.83 -30.20
CA ILE A 512 -7.67 4.29 -29.29
C ILE A 512 -6.89 5.50 -28.74
N THR A 513 -6.98 5.76 -27.44
CA THR A 513 -6.17 6.79 -26.77
C THR A 513 -5.13 6.13 -25.90
N MET A 514 -3.86 6.49 -26.05
CA MET A 514 -2.74 5.94 -25.29
C MET A 514 -2.06 7.05 -24.48
N PHE A 515 -2.04 6.90 -23.17
CA PHE A 515 -1.31 7.77 -22.24
C PHE A 515 0.01 7.09 -21.89
N TYR A 516 1.17 7.67 -22.28
CA TYR A 516 2.46 7.09 -21.95
C TYR A 516 3.00 7.59 -20.62
N GLY A 517 3.70 6.69 -19.91
CA GLY A 517 4.27 6.94 -18.59
C GLY A 517 5.59 7.70 -18.64
N GLU A 518 6.05 8.16 -17.48
CA GLU A 518 7.26 8.97 -17.30
C GLU A 518 8.56 8.30 -17.78
N ASN A 519 8.58 6.94 -17.76
CA ASN A 519 9.76 6.15 -18.10
C ASN A 519 9.95 5.93 -19.62
N LEU A 520 9.00 6.37 -20.47
CA LEU A 520 9.07 6.21 -21.92
C LEU A 520 9.57 7.47 -22.63
N LYS A 521 10.47 7.26 -23.58
CA LYS A 521 10.93 8.34 -24.46
C LYS A 521 9.99 8.49 -25.65
N LYS A 522 9.73 9.74 -26.04
CA LYS A 522 8.83 10.06 -27.16
C LYS A 522 9.14 9.27 -28.44
N LEU A 523 10.42 9.05 -28.75
CA LEU A 523 10.84 8.28 -29.93
C LEU A 523 10.36 6.81 -29.88
N GLU A 524 10.40 6.20 -28.70
CA GLU A 524 9.94 4.82 -28.50
C GLU A 524 8.42 4.74 -28.59
N VAL A 525 7.72 5.70 -28.01
CA VAL A 525 6.26 5.84 -28.11
C VAL A 525 5.83 5.99 -29.56
N ASP A 526 6.48 6.84 -30.34
CA ASP A 526 6.17 7.06 -31.76
C ASP A 526 6.39 5.79 -32.61
N GLN A 527 7.43 4.98 -32.31
CA GLN A 527 7.67 3.70 -32.98
C GLN A 527 6.56 2.68 -32.72
N ILE A 528 6.08 2.60 -31.48
CA ILE A 528 4.96 1.71 -31.09
C ILE A 528 3.67 2.20 -31.76
N ALA A 529 3.40 3.52 -31.73
CA ALA A 529 2.25 4.14 -32.36
C ALA A 529 2.18 3.84 -33.88
N ASP A 530 3.31 3.94 -34.58
CA ASP A 530 3.36 3.64 -36.03
C ASP A 530 3.01 2.18 -36.34
N LYS A 531 3.42 1.25 -35.47
CA LYS A 531 3.07 -0.15 -35.61
C LYS A 531 1.60 -0.41 -35.33
N ILE A 532 1.03 0.24 -34.31
CA ILE A 532 -0.40 0.16 -34.03
C ILE A 532 -1.21 0.69 -35.22
N ARG A 533 -0.83 1.82 -35.80
CA ARG A 533 -1.48 2.37 -37.01
C ARG A 533 -1.45 1.41 -38.20
N ILE A 534 -0.39 0.62 -38.33
CA ILE A 534 -0.30 -0.39 -39.39
C ILE A 534 -1.29 -1.53 -39.14
N HIS A 535 -1.49 -1.98 -37.91
CA HIS A 535 -2.39 -3.07 -37.55
C HIS A 535 -3.86 -2.65 -37.43
N TYR A 536 -4.10 -1.40 -37.06
CA TYR A 536 -5.42 -0.80 -36.85
C TYR A 536 -5.59 0.47 -37.71
N PRO A 537 -5.59 0.32 -39.07
CA PRO A 537 -5.59 1.48 -39.97
C PRO A 537 -6.94 2.21 -40.08
N GLN A 538 -8.00 1.68 -39.47
CA GLN A 538 -9.35 2.26 -39.49
C GLN A 538 -9.71 2.94 -38.14
N GLN A 539 -8.89 2.74 -37.11
CA GLN A 539 -9.08 3.35 -35.80
C GLN A 539 -8.28 4.65 -35.73
N ASP A 540 -8.87 5.68 -35.16
CA ASP A 540 -8.14 6.88 -34.79
C ASP A 540 -7.24 6.57 -33.60
N LEU A 541 -5.96 6.92 -33.70
CA LEU A 541 -4.97 6.70 -32.62
C LEU A 541 -4.47 8.03 -32.09
N GLU A 542 -4.82 8.34 -30.86
CA GLU A 542 -4.32 9.48 -30.09
C GLU A 542 -3.23 9.07 -29.11
N ILE A 543 -2.15 9.85 -29.03
CA ILE A 543 -1.05 9.65 -28.10
C ILE A 543 -0.89 10.89 -27.24
N GLN A 544 -1.00 10.73 -25.93
CA GLN A 544 -0.88 11.80 -24.96
C GLN A 544 0.15 11.47 -23.89
N GLU A 545 0.80 12.48 -23.33
CA GLU A 545 1.72 12.33 -22.23
C GLU A 545 0.93 12.25 -20.91
N GLY A 546 0.97 11.09 -20.27
CA GLY A 546 0.24 10.86 -19.02
C GLY A 546 1.10 11.13 -17.79
N CYS A 547 2.43 10.99 -17.90
CA CYS A 547 3.41 11.12 -16.81
C CYS A 547 3.08 10.22 -15.61
N GLN A 548 2.39 9.11 -15.80
CA GLN A 548 2.12 8.17 -14.75
C GLN A 548 3.34 7.29 -14.47
N PRO A 549 3.66 7.04 -13.18
CA PRO A 549 4.65 6.06 -12.79
C PRO A 549 4.11 4.63 -13.00
N HIS A 550 4.98 3.63 -13.02
CA HIS A 550 4.69 2.19 -13.06
C HIS A 550 4.01 1.66 -14.33
N TYR A 551 3.14 2.42 -14.97
CA TYR A 551 2.49 2.02 -16.21
C TYR A 551 3.17 2.65 -17.42
N GLN A 552 3.74 1.82 -18.30
CA GLN A 552 4.28 2.29 -19.57
C GLN A 552 3.19 2.92 -20.44
N PHE A 553 2.00 2.28 -20.46
CA PHE A 553 0.83 2.84 -21.12
C PHE A 553 -0.44 2.61 -20.30
N ILE A 554 -1.31 3.61 -20.27
CA ILE A 554 -2.73 3.47 -19.98
C ILE A 554 -3.46 3.68 -21.29
N ILE A 555 -4.36 2.77 -21.64
CA ILE A 555 -5.02 2.74 -22.96
C ILE A 555 -6.54 2.80 -22.76
N SER A 556 -7.19 3.74 -23.44
CA SER A 556 -8.64 3.81 -23.58
C SER A 556 -9.02 3.34 -24.98
N ILE A 557 -10.09 2.57 -25.08
CA ILE A 557 -10.67 2.14 -26.37
C ILE A 557 -12.17 2.44 -26.32
N GLU A 558 -12.63 3.27 -27.26
CA GLU A 558 -13.99 3.80 -27.33
C GLU A 558 -14.61 3.64 -28.72
#